data_be72c685732bade5fd05c09a5ad0066c
#
_entry.id   be72c685732bade5fd05c09a5ad0066c
#
_cell.length_a   1.000
_cell.length_b   1.000
_cell.length_c   1.000
_cell.angle_alpha   90.00
_cell.angle_beta   90.00
_cell.angle_gamma   90.00
#
_symmetry.space_group_name_H-M   'P 1'
#
loop_
_entity.id
_entity.type
_entity.pdbx_description
1 polymer ?
#
loop_
_entity_poly.entity_id
_entity_poly.type
_entity_poly.pdbx_seq_one_letter_code
_entity_poly.pdbx_strand_id
1 'polypeptide(L)'
;MIGAVSPPGGDLTEPVTAHTERFVRCLWTLDRDLAYARHYPALSWAGSFSRDAAALAARHAAAGDPAWSVRRDRIASVLAEAGRLADLVDLIGITALPDQERVSVLAGRLVREGVLRQSALSAHDAYCGPDKAAALAEAVLAVVDRCRELVASGLPAATVETVDFGPVLRAGEEVGPHDAEGVRARREAMLTRLGDLR
;
A
#
# COMPACT_ATOMS: atom_id res chain seq x y z
N MET A 1 -6.00 25.27 -7.16
CA MET A 1 -4.98 25.89 -6.29
C MET A 1 -4.35 24.79 -5.46
N ILE A 2 -3.03 24.74 -5.36
CA ILE A 2 -2.26 23.86 -4.48
C ILE A 2 -1.60 24.78 -3.45
N GLY A 3 -1.81 24.50 -2.17
CA GLY A 3 -1.20 25.24 -1.05
C GLY A 3 -0.36 24.30 -0.18
N ALA A 4 0.58 24.84 0.56
CA ALA A 4 1.35 24.13 1.57
C ALA A 4 1.19 24.81 2.93
N VAL A 5 1.05 24.02 3.98
CA VAL A 5 1.00 24.47 5.36
C VAL A 5 2.11 23.76 6.12
N SER A 6 2.89 24.51 6.90
CA SER A 6 3.98 23.99 7.72
C SER A 6 3.69 24.31 9.18
N PRO A 7 3.06 23.41 9.93
CA PRO A 7 2.78 23.66 11.34
C PRO A 7 4.07 23.69 12.16
N PRO A 8 4.20 24.67 13.10
CA PRO A 8 5.36 24.73 13.99
C PRO A 8 5.51 23.43 14.80
N GLY A 9 6.73 22.88 14.82
CA GLY A 9 7.01 21.63 15.55
C GLY A 9 6.31 20.39 15.00
N GLY A 10 5.60 20.48 13.86
CA GLY A 10 4.81 19.39 13.30
C GLY A 10 3.44 19.20 13.98
N ASP A 11 2.97 20.16 14.78
CA ASP A 11 1.69 20.12 15.46
C ASP A 11 0.54 20.41 14.50
N LEU A 12 -0.08 19.33 14.02
CA LEU A 12 -1.24 19.40 13.12
C LEU A 12 -2.51 19.95 13.79
N THR A 13 -2.52 20.09 15.11
CA THR A 13 -3.67 20.64 15.87
C THR A 13 -3.65 22.15 15.95
N GLU A 14 -2.56 22.79 15.48
CA GLU A 14 -2.47 24.26 15.49
C GLU A 14 -3.58 24.89 14.62
N PRO A 15 -4.09 26.10 14.98
CA PRO A 15 -5.33 26.64 14.41
C PRO A 15 -5.31 26.78 12.88
N VAL A 16 -4.19 27.21 12.27
CA VAL A 16 -4.12 27.43 10.81
C VAL A 16 -4.24 26.09 10.07
N THR A 17 -3.54 25.06 10.54
CA THR A 17 -3.59 23.71 9.96
C THR A 17 -4.97 23.11 10.14
N ALA A 18 -5.53 23.13 11.35
CA ALA A 18 -6.85 22.61 11.65
C ALA A 18 -7.97 23.33 10.88
N HIS A 19 -7.87 24.65 10.68
CA HIS A 19 -8.81 25.37 9.84
C HIS A 19 -8.63 25.06 8.37
N THR A 20 -7.40 24.96 7.85
CA THR A 20 -7.11 24.61 6.47
C THR A 20 -7.74 23.25 6.10
N GLU A 21 -7.59 22.26 6.97
CA GLU A 21 -8.14 20.91 6.78
C GLU A 21 -9.66 20.93 6.55
N ARG A 22 -10.40 21.85 7.18
CA ARG A 22 -11.85 21.97 7.02
C ARG A 22 -12.27 22.45 5.62
N PHE A 23 -11.45 23.26 4.97
CA PHE A 23 -11.79 23.91 3.70
C PHE A 23 -11.23 23.18 2.46
N VAL A 24 -10.15 22.39 2.62
CA VAL A 24 -9.56 21.68 1.48
C VAL A 24 -10.35 20.42 1.13
N ARG A 25 -10.39 20.09 -0.15
CA ARG A 25 -11.02 18.86 -0.64
C ARG A 25 -10.07 17.66 -0.59
N CYS A 26 -8.78 17.92 -0.63
CA CYS A 26 -7.73 16.91 -0.56
C CYS A 26 -6.61 17.43 0.32
N LEU A 27 -6.12 16.60 1.21
CA LEU A 27 -4.95 16.87 2.05
C LEU A 27 -3.97 15.72 1.90
N TRP A 28 -2.71 16.06 1.66
CA TRP A 28 -1.58 15.15 1.75
C TRP A 28 -0.74 15.50 2.96
N THR A 29 -0.75 14.65 3.94
CA THR A 29 0.04 14.81 5.16
C THR A 29 1.40 14.16 4.96
N LEU A 30 2.46 14.96 5.07
CA LEU A 30 3.84 14.44 5.03
C LEU A 30 4.17 13.78 6.37
N ASP A 31 4.86 12.65 6.29
CA ASP A 31 5.24 11.82 7.43
C ASP A 31 6.76 11.78 7.56
N ARG A 32 7.26 12.21 8.73
CA ARG A 32 8.69 12.29 9.02
C ARG A 32 9.31 10.90 9.17
N ASP A 33 8.60 9.96 9.79
CA ASP A 33 9.13 8.63 10.07
C ASP A 33 9.23 7.82 8.77
N LEU A 34 8.27 7.97 7.86
CA LEU A 34 8.37 7.43 6.50
C LEU A 34 9.59 8.00 5.76
N ALA A 35 9.86 9.32 5.89
CA ALA A 35 11.01 9.94 5.25
C ALA A 35 12.34 9.41 5.84
N TYR A 36 12.44 9.25 7.16
CA TYR A 36 13.61 8.66 7.82
C TYR A 36 13.80 7.19 7.43
N ALA A 37 12.72 6.43 7.27
CA ALA A 37 12.74 5.06 6.77
C ALA A 37 13.03 4.98 5.27
N ARG A 38 13.25 6.10 4.58
CA ARG A 38 13.43 6.19 3.12
C ARG A 38 12.27 5.58 2.32
N HIS A 39 11.08 5.63 2.87
CA HIS A 39 9.85 5.29 2.17
C HIS A 39 9.32 6.54 1.44
N TYR A 40 9.38 6.55 0.13
CA TYR A 40 8.94 7.67 -0.69
C TYR A 40 7.84 7.24 -1.67
N PRO A 41 6.86 8.13 -1.97
CA PRO A 41 6.64 9.43 -1.33
C PRO A 41 6.31 9.27 0.16
N ALA A 42 6.87 10.15 1.02
CA ALA A 42 6.66 10.11 2.48
C ALA A 42 5.30 10.73 2.85
N LEU A 43 4.23 10.14 2.34
CA LEU A 43 2.84 10.55 2.55
C LEU A 43 2.16 9.59 3.53
N SER A 44 1.66 10.15 4.64
CA SER A 44 0.85 9.39 5.58
C SER A 44 -0.47 8.96 4.94
N TRP A 45 -0.68 7.66 4.74
CA TRP A 45 -1.95 7.14 4.24
C TRP A 45 -3.08 7.26 5.27
N ALA A 46 -2.77 7.28 6.57
CA ALA A 46 -3.75 7.46 7.64
C ALA A 46 -4.14 8.93 7.85
N GLY A 47 -3.18 9.86 7.69
CA GLY A 47 -3.39 11.29 7.87
C GLY A 47 -3.85 12.03 6.61
N SER A 48 -3.81 11.39 5.43
CA SER A 48 -4.20 12.00 4.16
C SER A 48 -5.64 11.65 3.80
N PHE A 49 -6.34 12.56 3.13
CA PHE A 49 -7.70 12.30 2.67
C PHE A 49 -8.04 13.00 1.34
N SER A 50 -9.07 12.48 0.67
CA SER A 50 -9.74 13.13 -0.45
C SER A 50 -11.25 13.02 -0.29
N ARG A 51 -11.96 14.15 -0.41
CA ARG A 51 -13.42 14.19 -0.42
C ARG A 51 -14.01 13.89 -1.80
N ASP A 52 -13.15 13.73 -2.81
CA ASP A 52 -13.53 13.52 -4.20
C ASP A 52 -13.48 12.05 -4.64
N ALA A 53 -13.40 11.10 -3.69
CA ALA A 53 -13.24 9.67 -3.99
C ALA A 53 -14.33 9.14 -4.94
N ALA A 54 -15.59 9.54 -4.76
CA ALA A 54 -16.70 9.12 -5.65
C ALA A 54 -16.57 9.69 -7.07
N ALA A 55 -16.17 10.96 -7.20
CA ALA A 55 -15.95 11.59 -8.50
C ALA A 55 -14.74 10.97 -9.22
N LEU A 56 -13.69 10.63 -8.47
CA LEU A 56 -12.53 9.93 -9.00
C LEU A 56 -12.89 8.51 -9.46
N ALA A 57 -13.70 7.77 -8.69
CA ALA A 57 -14.20 6.45 -9.08
C ALA A 57 -14.97 6.50 -10.40
N ALA A 58 -15.87 7.47 -10.56
CA ALA A 58 -16.60 7.66 -11.81
C ALA A 58 -15.68 7.98 -12.99
N ARG A 59 -14.66 8.82 -12.78
CA ARG A 59 -13.65 9.16 -13.80
C ARG A 59 -12.82 7.95 -14.22
N HIS A 60 -12.36 7.14 -13.25
CA HIS A 60 -11.61 5.91 -13.54
C HIS A 60 -12.47 4.90 -14.29
N ALA A 61 -13.73 4.71 -13.88
CA ALA A 61 -14.65 3.84 -14.58
C ALA A 61 -14.87 4.27 -16.04
N ALA A 62 -15.05 5.56 -16.27
CA ALA A 62 -15.18 6.13 -17.62
C ALA A 62 -13.89 5.99 -18.47
N ALA A 63 -12.74 5.93 -17.81
CA ALA A 63 -11.43 5.68 -18.44
C ALA A 63 -11.11 4.19 -18.64
N GLY A 64 -12.03 3.27 -18.35
CA GLY A 64 -11.86 1.83 -18.54
C GLY A 64 -11.40 1.06 -17.29
N ASP A 65 -11.34 1.71 -16.13
CA ASP A 65 -10.96 1.09 -14.86
C ASP A 65 -12.09 1.15 -13.79
N PRO A 66 -13.17 0.36 -13.96
CA PRO A 66 -14.28 0.37 -13.01
C PRO A 66 -13.93 -0.25 -11.64
N ALA A 67 -12.84 -1.01 -11.54
CA ALA A 67 -12.41 -1.66 -10.31
C ALA A 67 -11.55 -0.76 -9.40
N TRP A 68 -11.24 0.46 -9.82
CA TRP A 68 -10.38 1.38 -9.07
C TRP A 68 -10.83 1.61 -7.62
N SER A 69 -12.11 1.89 -7.40
CA SER A 69 -12.64 2.14 -6.06
C SER A 69 -12.52 0.91 -5.16
N VAL A 70 -12.83 -0.27 -5.68
CA VAL A 70 -12.74 -1.53 -4.94
C VAL A 70 -11.30 -1.81 -4.53
N ARG A 71 -10.33 -1.64 -5.45
CA ARG A 71 -8.91 -1.82 -5.14
C ARG A 71 -8.43 -0.82 -4.09
N ARG A 72 -8.79 0.46 -4.24
CA ARG A 72 -8.46 1.52 -3.27
C ARG A 72 -8.98 1.18 -1.88
N ASP A 73 -10.23 0.79 -1.76
CA ASP A 73 -10.86 0.52 -0.47
C ASP A 73 -10.28 -0.74 0.18
N ARG A 74 -9.93 -1.75 -0.61
CA ARG A 74 -9.19 -2.93 -0.13
C ARG A 74 -7.81 -2.56 0.40
N ILE A 75 -7.04 -1.75 -0.32
CA ILE A 75 -5.73 -1.24 0.12
C ILE A 75 -5.89 -0.50 1.45
N ALA A 76 -6.85 0.42 1.54
CA ALA A 76 -7.12 1.17 2.77
C ALA A 76 -7.48 0.25 3.95
N SER A 77 -8.29 -0.79 3.70
CA SER A 77 -8.64 -1.78 4.72
C SER A 77 -7.43 -2.56 5.22
N VAL A 78 -6.55 -3.03 4.32
CA VAL A 78 -5.32 -3.75 4.69
C VAL A 78 -4.40 -2.87 5.53
N LEU A 79 -4.22 -1.61 5.14
CA LEU A 79 -3.38 -0.66 5.87
C LEU A 79 -3.97 -0.31 7.25
N ALA A 80 -5.28 -0.14 7.34
CA ALA A 80 -5.97 0.14 8.61
C ALA A 80 -5.87 -1.05 9.58
N GLU A 81 -6.00 -2.28 9.08
CA GLU A 81 -5.85 -3.50 9.87
C GLU A 81 -4.41 -3.64 10.40
N ALA A 82 -3.41 -3.49 9.53
CA ALA A 82 -2.01 -3.54 9.93
C ALA A 82 -1.64 -2.41 10.91
N GLY A 83 -2.20 -1.21 10.71
CA GLY A 83 -1.98 -0.06 11.60
C GLY A 83 -2.51 -0.29 13.02
N ARG A 84 -3.67 -0.98 13.16
CA ARG A 84 -4.19 -1.33 14.49
C ARG A 84 -3.32 -2.33 15.24
N LEU A 85 -2.55 -3.13 14.53
CA LEU A 85 -1.65 -4.12 15.12
C LEU A 85 -0.25 -3.55 15.41
N ALA A 86 0.11 -2.39 14.85
CA ALA A 86 1.46 -1.83 14.98
C ALA A 86 1.84 -1.61 16.44
N ASP A 87 0.99 -0.94 17.23
CA ASP A 87 1.26 -0.67 18.65
C ASP A 87 1.40 -1.98 19.45
N LEU A 88 0.63 -2.99 19.10
CA LEU A 88 0.71 -4.30 19.75
C LEU A 88 2.01 -5.02 19.39
N VAL A 89 2.43 -4.96 18.12
CA VAL A 89 3.73 -5.50 17.68
C VAL A 89 4.89 -4.85 18.42
N ASP A 90 4.85 -3.53 18.62
CA ASP A 90 5.89 -2.79 19.33
C ASP A 90 5.94 -3.16 20.82
N LEU A 91 4.80 -3.51 21.40
CA LEU A 91 4.71 -3.87 22.81
C LEU A 91 5.13 -5.31 23.13
N ILE A 92 4.65 -6.30 22.35
CA ILE A 92 4.82 -7.72 22.66
C ILE A 92 5.65 -8.50 21.62
N GLY A 93 5.99 -7.86 20.50
CA GLY A 93 6.69 -8.48 19.38
C GLY A 93 5.76 -9.27 18.45
N ILE A 94 6.13 -9.34 17.16
CA ILE A 94 5.32 -10.00 16.11
C ILE A 94 5.12 -11.50 16.38
N THR A 95 6.09 -12.17 16.98
CA THR A 95 6.05 -13.62 17.24
C THR A 95 5.04 -14.02 18.32
N ALA A 96 4.58 -13.06 19.13
CA ALA A 96 3.55 -13.29 20.15
C ALA A 96 2.13 -13.18 19.59
N LEU A 97 1.98 -12.67 18.35
CA LEU A 97 0.68 -12.55 17.68
C LEU A 97 0.20 -13.90 17.13
N PRO A 98 -1.12 -14.14 17.12
CA PRO A 98 -1.73 -15.23 16.37
C PRO A 98 -1.37 -15.15 14.86
N ASP A 99 -1.33 -16.29 14.19
CA ASP A 99 -0.93 -16.38 12.77
C ASP A 99 -1.77 -15.48 11.84
N GLN A 100 -3.06 -15.34 12.10
CA GLN A 100 -3.95 -14.45 11.33
C GLN A 100 -3.58 -12.97 11.48
N GLU A 101 -3.15 -12.55 12.65
CA GLU A 101 -2.70 -11.17 12.89
C GLU A 101 -1.31 -10.93 12.29
N ARG A 102 -0.41 -11.92 12.37
CA ARG A 102 0.90 -11.86 11.72
C ARG A 102 0.80 -11.69 10.21
N VAL A 103 -0.08 -12.45 9.55
CA VAL A 103 -0.31 -12.29 8.10
C VAL A 103 -0.95 -10.95 7.76
N SER A 104 -1.72 -10.34 8.67
CA SER A 104 -2.26 -8.99 8.48
C SER A 104 -1.18 -7.92 8.57
N VAL A 105 -0.19 -8.07 9.46
CA VAL A 105 1.01 -7.21 9.51
C VAL A 105 1.84 -7.36 8.24
N LEU A 106 2.06 -8.60 7.79
CA LEU A 106 2.75 -8.88 6.51
C LEU A 106 2.02 -8.23 5.33
N ALA A 107 0.70 -8.34 5.26
CA ALA A 107 -0.14 -7.72 4.22
C ALA A 107 0.06 -6.20 4.16
N GLY A 108 0.07 -5.53 5.31
CA GLY A 108 0.35 -4.09 5.39
C GLY A 108 1.74 -3.74 4.85
N ARG A 109 2.76 -4.54 5.16
CA ARG A 109 4.11 -4.36 4.61
C ARG A 109 4.11 -4.52 3.08
N LEU A 110 3.49 -5.59 2.56
CA LEU A 110 3.42 -5.84 1.11
C LEU A 110 2.75 -4.70 0.36
N VAL A 111 1.66 -4.13 0.90
CA VAL A 111 0.98 -2.98 0.30
C VAL A 111 1.86 -1.73 0.34
N ARG A 112 2.50 -1.43 1.48
CA ARG A 112 3.38 -0.27 1.59
C ARG A 112 4.53 -0.33 0.60
N GLU A 113 5.22 -1.48 0.52
CA GLU A 113 6.41 -1.64 -0.31
C GLU A 113 6.09 -1.86 -1.79
N GLY A 114 5.03 -2.58 -2.13
CA GLY A 114 4.71 -2.96 -3.51
C GLY A 114 3.75 -2.01 -4.23
N VAL A 115 3.00 -1.16 -3.49
CA VAL A 115 1.99 -0.25 -4.09
C VAL A 115 2.27 1.20 -3.76
N LEU A 116 2.58 1.54 -2.49
CA LEU A 116 2.69 2.93 -2.05
C LEU A 116 4.10 3.50 -2.25
N ARG A 117 5.12 2.66 -2.13
CA ARG A 117 6.50 3.09 -2.37
C ARG A 117 6.73 3.28 -3.88
N GLN A 118 7.37 4.40 -4.23
CA GLN A 118 7.73 4.74 -5.60
C GLN A 118 9.12 5.41 -5.62
N SER A 119 9.96 5.01 -6.57
CA SER A 119 11.31 5.55 -6.73
C SER A 119 11.35 6.61 -7.83
N ALA A 120 11.51 7.86 -7.46
CA ALA A 120 11.71 8.95 -8.42
C ALA A 120 13.06 8.87 -9.18
N LEU A 121 13.97 8.00 -8.72
CA LEU A 121 15.29 7.81 -9.35
C LEU A 121 15.31 6.65 -10.36
N SER A 122 14.29 5.81 -10.36
CA SER A 122 14.15 4.72 -11.33
C SER A 122 13.48 5.22 -12.61
N ALA A 123 14.08 4.93 -13.75
CA ALA A 123 13.48 5.26 -15.06
C ALA A 123 12.13 4.57 -15.30
N HIS A 124 11.89 3.45 -14.63
CA HIS A 124 10.66 2.66 -14.75
C HIS A 124 9.59 3.03 -13.72
N ASP A 125 9.97 3.70 -12.62
CA ASP A 125 9.09 3.97 -11.49
C ASP A 125 8.85 5.48 -11.25
N ALA A 126 9.75 6.35 -11.77
CA ALA A 126 9.56 7.81 -11.71
C ALA A 126 8.22 8.26 -12.33
N TYR A 127 7.73 7.50 -13.31
CA TYR A 127 6.38 7.61 -13.84
C TYR A 127 5.73 6.22 -13.88
N CYS A 128 4.55 6.10 -13.31
CA CYS A 128 3.76 4.86 -13.32
C CYS A 128 2.45 5.14 -14.09
N GLY A 129 2.28 4.51 -15.25
CA GLY A 129 1.04 4.62 -16.03
C GLY A 129 -0.15 3.98 -15.28
N PRO A 130 -1.39 4.45 -15.58
CA PRO A 130 -2.58 3.98 -14.85
C PRO A 130 -2.79 2.47 -14.93
N ASP A 131 -2.53 1.85 -16.06
CA ASP A 131 -2.68 0.40 -16.25
C ASP A 131 -1.65 -0.39 -15.42
N LYS A 132 -0.39 0.09 -15.37
CA LYS A 132 0.64 -0.49 -14.52
C LYS A 132 0.30 -0.30 -13.04
N ALA A 133 -0.16 0.88 -12.63
CA ALA A 133 -0.57 1.15 -11.25
C ALA A 133 -1.72 0.23 -10.82
N ALA A 134 -2.70 0.02 -11.68
CA ALA A 134 -3.79 -0.94 -11.46
C ALA A 134 -3.24 -2.36 -11.30
N ALA A 135 -2.36 -2.80 -12.19
CA ALA A 135 -1.77 -4.14 -12.17
C ALA A 135 -0.90 -4.37 -10.91
N LEU A 136 -0.13 -3.37 -10.44
CA LEU A 136 0.65 -3.44 -9.20
C LEU A 136 -0.27 -3.64 -7.99
N ALA A 137 -1.33 -2.84 -7.88
CA ALA A 137 -2.31 -2.98 -6.81
C ALA A 137 -2.99 -4.36 -6.82
N GLU A 138 -3.41 -4.84 -7.99
CA GLU A 138 -4.00 -6.16 -8.17
C GLU A 138 -3.02 -7.29 -7.82
N ALA A 139 -1.77 -7.18 -8.25
CA ALA A 139 -0.75 -8.18 -7.97
C ALA A 139 -0.50 -8.32 -6.46
N VAL A 140 -0.31 -7.21 -5.78
CA VAL A 140 -0.07 -7.21 -4.32
C VAL A 140 -1.29 -7.71 -3.56
N LEU A 141 -2.50 -7.26 -3.92
CA LEU A 141 -3.73 -7.73 -3.27
C LEU A 141 -3.97 -9.23 -3.48
N ALA A 142 -3.71 -9.77 -4.68
CA ALA A 142 -3.82 -11.22 -4.93
C ALA A 142 -2.81 -12.03 -4.11
N VAL A 143 -1.59 -11.53 -3.95
CA VAL A 143 -0.58 -12.15 -3.08
C VAL A 143 -1.01 -12.11 -1.62
N VAL A 144 -1.54 -10.98 -1.15
CA VAL A 144 -2.10 -10.85 0.21
C VAL A 144 -3.22 -11.85 0.46
N ASP A 145 -4.16 -11.98 -0.49
CA ASP A 145 -5.27 -12.93 -0.38
C ASP A 145 -4.73 -14.36 -0.28
N ARG A 146 -3.77 -14.71 -1.13
CA ARG A 146 -3.16 -16.05 -1.12
C ARG A 146 -2.44 -16.35 0.20
N CYS A 147 -1.71 -15.40 0.76
CA CYS A 147 -1.08 -15.55 2.07
C CYS A 147 -2.12 -15.79 3.18
N ARG A 148 -3.23 -15.04 3.17
CA ARG A 148 -4.33 -15.22 4.13
C ARG A 148 -5.00 -16.59 3.99
N GLU A 149 -5.24 -17.04 2.76
CA GLU A 149 -5.80 -18.38 2.49
C GLU A 149 -4.92 -19.50 3.03
N LEU A 150 -3.61 -19.42 2.82
CA LEU A 150 -2.63 -20.39 3.32
C LEU A 150 -2.65 -20.47 4.84
N VAL A 151 -2.64 -19.33 5.53
CA VAL A 151 -2.71 -19.29 6.97
C VAL A 151 -4.08 -19.77 7.48
N ALA A 152 -5.16 -19.41 6.81
CA ALA A 152 -6.51 -19.91 7.14
C ALA A 152 -6.64 -21.43 6.96
N SER A 153 -5.87 -22.02 6.03
CA SER A 153 -5.82 -23.49 5.84
C SER A 153 -4.91 -24.23 6.82
N GLY A 154 -4.29 -23.49 7.76
CA GLY A 154 -3.46 -24.05 8.83
C GLY A 154 -1.96 -24.00 8.59
N LEU A 155 -1.49 -23.35 7.53
CA LEU A 155 -0.06 -23.12 7.34
C LEU A 155 0.42 -22.05 8.35
N PRO A 156 1.51 -22.29 9.12
CA PRO A 156 2.03 -21.30 10.05
C PRO A 156 2.42 -19.98 9.33
N ALA A 157 2.08 -18.84 9.93
CA ALA A 157 2.45 -17.53 9.38
C ALA A 157 3.97 -17.40 9.23
N ALA A 158 4.75 -17.99 10.14
CA ALA A 158 6.22 -18.02 10.05
C ALA A 158 6.72 -18.62 8.73
N THR A 159 6.05 -19.62 8.17
CA THR A 159 6.41 -20.22 6.88
C THR A 159 6.14 -19.23 5.74
N VAL A 160 4.98 -18.55 5.76
CA VAL A 160 4.62 -17.54 4.76
C VAL A 160 5.58 -16.35 4.80
N GLU A 161 5.99 -15.92 5.99
CA GLU A 161 6.91 -14.78 6.22
C GLU A 161 8.32 -15.03 5.65
N THR A 162 8.75 -16.29 5.48
CA THR A 162 10.05 -16.64 4.89
C THR A 162 10.08 -16.55 3.37
N VAL A 163 8.94 -16.37 2.72
CA VAL A 163 8.86 -16.27 1.26
C VAL A 163 9.54 -14.99 0.76
N ASP A 164 10.35 -15.12 -0.28
CA ASP A 164 10.88 -13.95 -0.99
C ASP A 164 9.80 -13.32 -1.89
N PHE A 165 9.23 -12.22 -1.42
CA PHE A 165 8.26 -11.40 -2.16
C PHE A 165 8.91 -10.39 -3.13
N GLY A 166 10.25 -10.36 -3.20
CA GLY A 166 11.02 -9.44 -4.03
C GLY A 166 10.51 -9.29 -5.47
N PRO A 167 10.14 -10.35 -6.18
CA PRO A 167 9.64 -10.23 -7.55
C PRO A 167 8.41 -9.34 -7.71
N VAL A 168 7.49 -9.34 -6.74
CA VAL A 168 6.30 -8.47 -6.74
C VAL A 168 6.62 -7.08 -6.17
N LEU A 169 7.41 -7.01 -5.09
CA LEU A 169 7.76 -5.75 -4.44
C LEU A 169 8.61 -4.84 -5.31
N ARG A 170 9.51 -5.41 -6.13
CA ARG A 170 10.35 -4.65 -7.07
C ARG A 170 9.72 -4.46 -8.45
N ALA A 171 8.50 -4.95 -8.68
CA ALA A 171 7.85 -4.83 -9.98
C ALA A 171 7.70 -3.37 -10.43
N GLY A 172 7.45 -2.43 -9.50
CA GLY A 172 7.40 -1.00 -9.79
C GLY A 172 8.70 -0.48 -10.43
N GLU A 173 9.86 -0.88 -9.90
CA GLU A 173 11.17 -0.41 -10.34
C GLU A 173 11.72 -1.18 -11.54
N GLU A 174 11.37 -2.45 -11.70
CA GLU A 174 11.97 -3.35 -12.70
C GLU A 174 11.13 -3.51 -13.98
N VAL A 175 9.83 -3.16 -13.94
CA VAL A 175 8.92 -3.27 -15.07
C VAL A 175 8.67 -1.88 -15.68
N GLY A 176 8.62 -1.80 -17.00
CA GLY A 176 8.45 -0.53 -17.71
C GLY A 176 7.21 0.28 -17.27
N PRO A 177 7.20 1.62 -17.45
CA PRO A 177 6.18 2.50 -16.88
C PRO A 177 4.75 2.26 -17.41
N HIS A 178 4.61 1.56 -18.53
CA HIS A 178 3.33 1.18 -19.16
C HIS A 178 3.14 -0.33 -19.29
N ASP A 179 4.06 -1.14 -18.78
CA ASP A 179 4.05 -2.59 -18.93
C ASP A 179 3.26 -3.27 -17.81
N ALA A 180 1.94 -3.22 -17.91
CA ALA A 180 1.04 -3.92 -16.99
C ALA A 180 1.16 -5.46 -17.13
N GLU A 181 1.51 -5.96 -18.32
CA GLU A 181 1.64 -7.41 -18.55
C GLU A 181 2.85 -8.00 -17.82
N GLY A 182 3.98 -7.29 -17.82
CA GLY A 182 5.15 -7.68 -17.04
C GLY A 182 4.85 -7.77 -15.53
N VAL A 183 3.98 -6.88 -15.00
CA VAL A 183 3.51 -6.97 -13.61
C VAL A 183 2.64 -8.21 -13.39
N ARG A 184 1.71 -8.49 -14.31
CA ARG A 184 0.83 -9.68 -14.21
C ARG A 184 1.64 -10.97 -14.25
N ALA A 185 2.66 -11.07 -15.12
CA ALA A 185 3.53 -12.24 -15.17
C ALA A 185 4.25 -12.47 -13.82
N ARG A 186 4.70 -11.42 -13.14
CA ARG A 186 5.31 -11.52 -11.79
C ARG A 186 4.29 -11.96 -10.74
N ARG A 187 3.05 -11.48 -10.83
CA ARG A 187 1.95 -11.95 -9.98
C ARG A 187 1.76 -13.46 -10.11
N GLU A 188 1.63 -13.96 -11.33
CA GLU A 188 1.41 -15.41 -11.58
C GLU A 188 2.57 -16.25 -11.05
N ALA A 189 3.80 -15.83 -11.30
CA ALA A 189 4.98 -16.53 -10.77
C ALA A 189 4.99 -16.55 -9.23
N MET A 190 4.57 -15.47 -8.58
CA MET A 190 4.50 -15.41 -7.12
C MET A 190 3.36 -16.28 -6.58
N LEU A 191 2.18 -16.28 -7.22
CA LEU A 191 1.06 -17.13 -6.81
C LEU A 191 1.38 -18.62 -6.97
N THR A 192 2.11 -19.00 -8.03
CA THR A 192 2.62 -20.36 -8.22
C THR A 192 3.54 -20.75 -7.07
N ARG A 193 4.53 -19.91 -6.75
CA ARG A 193 5.47 -20.14 -5.63
C ARG A 193 4.73 -20.31 -4.28
N LEU A 194 3.72 -19.48 -4.03
CA LEU A 194 2.89 -19.62 -2.82
C LEU A 194 2.02 -20.88 -2.85
N GLY A 195 1.63 -21.35 -4.04
CA GLY A 195 0.89 -22.60 -4.22
C GLY A 195 1.70 -23.85 -3.88
N ASP A 196 3.04 -23.76 -3.99
CA ASP A 196 3.97 -24.86 -3.69
C ASP A 196 4.26 -25.00 -2.17
N LEU A 197 3.84 -24.04 -1.35
CA LEU A 197 3.93 -24.11 0.12
C LEU A 197 2.92 -25.14 0.65
N ARG A 198 3.44 -26.10 1.42
CA ARG A 198 2.65 -27.18 2.05
C ARG A 198 2.94 -27.23 3.55
#